data_9ee0513a06214d0042ae14c27c15db5c
#
_entry.id   9ee0513a06214d0042ae14c27c15db5c
#
_cell.length_a   1.000
_cell.length_b   1.000
_cell.length_c   1.000
_cell.angle_alpha   90.00
_cell.angle_beta   90.00
_cell.angle_gamma   90.00
#
_symmetry.space_group_name_H-M   'P 1'
#
loop_
_entity.id
_entity.type
_entity.pdbx_description
1 polymer ?
#
loop_
_entity_poly.entity_id
_entity_poly.type
_entity_poly.pdbx_seq_one_letter_code
_entity_poly.pdbx_strand_id
1 'polypeptide(L)'
;GGDFKIAGLTMTAGGAGGYYGLFGHTQNAVLQNIHLRDVHIDATGGNGPAGGLAGSGQFASISNVSVTGTVRTDDPAGSIGGIAGTLSNSTISNSYSTAEVSGGQHAGGLAGFLSGSTVQRSYAAGDVSGYNAGGLIGTMDYSTVADSYATGNALSEGAAGAAGGLIGQVRIGLINSEVGNSYSLGEANGAASGGLVGKL
;
A
#
# COMPACT_ATOMS: atom_id res chain seq x y z
N GLY A 1 -12.35 8.51 -21.98
CA GLY A 1 -12.88 8.00 -20.72
C GLY A 1 -13.02 9.12 -19.71
N GLY A 2 -14.17 9.19 -19.04
CA GLY A 2 -14.39 10.17 -17.98
C GLY A 2 -13.67 9.77 -16.70
N ASP A 3 -13.36 10.75 -15.84
CA ASP A 3 -12.87 10.52 -14.49
C ASP A 3 -14.03 10.08 -13.60
N PHE A 4 -13.92 8.94 -12.98
CA PHE A 4 -14.89 8.44 -12.01
C PHE A 4 -14.54 8.95 -10.61
N LYS A 5 -15.46 9.70 -10.02
CA LYS A 5 -15.29 10.24 -8.65
C LYS A 5 -16.28 9.55 -7.72
N ILE A 6 -15.77 8.93 -6.69
CA ILE A 6 -16.55 8.30 -5.62
C ILE A 6 -16.13 8.95 -4.31
N ALA A 7 -17.10 9.41 -3.53
CA ALA A 7 -16.81 10.05 -2.24
C ALA A 7 -17.57 9.35 -1.11
N GLY A 8 -16.97 9.32 0.09
CA GLY A 8 -17.59 8.79 1.31
C GLY A 8 -17.79 7.28 1.30
N LEU A 9 -16.98 6.53 0.53
CA LEU A 9 -17.03 5.07 0.58
C LEU A 9 -16.67 4.59 2.00
N THR A 10 -17.63 3.97 2.66
CA THR A 10 -17.41 3.36 3.98
C THR A 10 -17.57 1.87 3.88
N MET A 11 -16.61 1.11 4.44
CA MET A 11 -16.64 -0.33 4.50
C MET A 11 -16.13 -0.79 5.86
N THR A 12 -16.87 -1.69 6.49
CA THR A 12 -16.48 -2.34 7.75
C THR A 12 -16.42 -3.84 7.54
N ALA A 13 -15.38 -4.48 8.07
CA ALA A 13 -15.24 -5.93 7.97
C ALA A 13 -16.38 -6.65 8.66
N GLY A 14 -16.95 -7.65 8.01
CA GLY A 14 -18.07 -8.46 8.52
C GLY A 14 -17.67 -9.85 9.00
N GLY A 15 -16.38 -10.15 9.20
CA GLY A 15 -15.90 -11.47 9.63
C GLY A 15 -14.59 -11.89 8.96
N ALA A 16 -14.12 -13.10 9.28
CA ALA A 16 -12.85 -13.62 8.81
C ALA A 16 -12.85 -13.92 7.29
N GLY A 17 -11.70 -13.73 6.63
CA GLY A 17 -11.42 -14.17 5.26
C GLY A 17 -11.93 -13.23 4.17
N GLY A 18 -11.81 -11.91 4.34
CA GLY A 18 -12.25 -10.92 3.38
C GLY A 18 -11.14 -10.29 2.54
N TYR A 19 -11.55 -9.62 1.48
CA TYR A 19 -10.76 -8.64 0.72
C TYR A 19 -11.50 -7.32 0.79
N TYR A 20 -10.87 -6.27 1.28
CA TYR A 20 -11.54 -5.01 1.62
C TYR A 20 -11.07 -3.87 0.73
N GLY A 21 -12.02 -3.19 0.07
CA GLY A 21 -11.79 -2.08 -0.84
C GLY A 21 -12.97 -1.86 -1.76
N LEU A 22 -12.94 -0.81 -2.59
CA LEU A 22 -13.98 -0.62 -3.63
C LEU A 22 -14.15 -1.91 -4.47
N PHE A 23 -13.03 -2.58 -4.76
CA PHE A 23 -12.99 -3.93 -5.32
C PHE A 23 -12.34 -4.87 -4.30
N GLY A 24 -13.02 -5.93 -3.87
CA GLY A 24 -12.44 -6.89 -2.95
C GLY A 24 -11.22 -7.58 -3.56
N HIS A 25 -11.42 -8.36 -4.62
CA HIS A 25 -10.36 -9.03 -5.38
C HIS A 25 -10.51 -8.76 -6.87
N THR A 26 -9.37 -8.51 -7.54
CA THR A 26 -9.34 -8.28 -8.99
C THR A 26 -8.33 -9.19 -9.67
N GLN A 27 -8.70 -9.72 -10.84
CA GLN A 27 -7.82 -10.54 -11.67
C GLN A 27 -7.88 -10.07 -13.13
N ASN A 28 -6.71 -9.87 -13.76
CA ASN A 28 -6.59 -9.38 -15.13
C ASN A 28 -7.38 -8.06 -15.37
N ALA A 29 -7.50 -7.23 -14.36
CA ALA A 29 -8.31 -6.02 -14.40
C ALA A 29 -7.52 -4.80 -14.86
N VAL A 30 -8.19 -3.91 -15.59
CA VAL A 30 -7.71 -2.56 -15.88
C VAL A 30 -8.54 -1.57 -15.09
N LEU A 31 -7.94 -0.95 -14.09
CA LEU A 31 -8.56 0.02 -13.19
C LEU A 31 -7.93 1.39 -13.44
N GLN A 32 -8.67 2.29 -14.07
CA GLN A 32 -8.11 3.58 -14.49
C GLN A 32 -9.09 4.75 -14.34
N ASN A 33 -8.53 5.93 -14.11
CA ASN A 33 -9.31 7.17 -14.00
C ASN A 33 -10.34 7.10 -12.86
N ILE A 34 -9.94 6.59 -11.68
CA ILE A 34 -10.80 6.41 -10.50
C ILE A 34 -10.27 7.28 -9.38
N HIS A 35 -11.11 8.19 -8.89
CA HIS A 35 -10.75 9.09 -7.80
C HIS A 35 -11.67 8.85 -6.60
N LEU A 36 -11.08 8.28 -5.55
CA LEU A 36 -11.77 7.96 -4.30
C LEU A 36 -11.47 9.05 -3.27
N ARG A 37 -12.49 9.70 -2.75
CA ARG A 37 -12.37 10.75 -1.75
C ARG A 37 -13.04 10.34 -0.46
N ASP A 38 -12.38 10.66 0.65
CA ASP A 38 -12.91 10.44 1.98
C ASP A 38 -13.35 8.98 2.19
N VAL A 39 -12.51 8.04 1.74
CA VAL A 39 -12.78 6.62 1.99
C VAL A 39 -12.56 6.29 3.46
N HIS A 40 -13.35 5.39 3.98
CA HIS A 40 -13.21 4.85 5.32
C HIS A 40 -13.30 3.33 5.26
N ILE A 41 -12.15 2.67 5.10
CA ILE A 41 -12.05 1.21 5.09
C ILE A 41 -11.60 0.75 6.46
N ASP A 42 -12.51 0.13 7.20
CA ASP A 42 -12.25 -0.46 8.51
C ASP A 42 -12.31 -1.98 8.41
N ALA A 43 -11.14 -2.60 8.24
CA ALA A 43 -10.97 -4.05 8.16
C ALA A 43 -10.67 -4.69 9.52
N THR A 44 -10.94 -3.98 10.64
CA THR A 44 -10.79 -4.53 11.99
C THR A 44 -11.80 -5.65 12.26
N GLY A 45 -11.37 -6.70 12.95
CA GLY A 45 -12.17 -7.91 13.16
C GLY A 45 -12.26 -8.83 11.95
N GLY A 46 -11.68 -8.43 10.81
CA GLY A 46 -11.49 -9.27 9.63
C GLY A 46 -10.06 -9.77 9.52
N ASN A 47 -9.81 -10.73 8.65
CA ASN A 47 -8.47 -11.13 8.26
C ASN A 47 -8.38 -11.12 6.74
N GLY A 48 -7.38 -10.41 6.23
CA GLY A 48 -7.15 -10.31 4.81
C GLY A 48 -6.71 -8.91 4.37
N PRO A 49 -6.29 -8.80 3.09
CA PRO A 49 -5.75 -7.55 2.59
C PRO A 49 -6.82 -6.46 2.41
N ALA A 50 -6.42 -5.21 2.72
CA ALA A 50 -7.27 -4.04 2.62
C ALA A 50 -6.61 -2.90 1.85
N GLY A 51 -7.38 -2.21 1.02
CA GLY A 51 -6.95 -1.02 0.29
C GLY A 51 -8.14 -0.19 -0.14
N GLY A 52 -7.95 1.11 -0.31
CA GLY A 52 -9.05 1.99 -0.72
C GLY A 52 -9.66 1.59 -2.05
N LEU A 53 -8.83 1.24 -3.05
CA LEU A 53 -9.31 0.77 -4.36
C LEU A 53 -9.54 -0.75 -4.35
N ALA A 54 -8.54 -1.53 -3.93
CA ALA A 54 -8.63 -2.99 -3.99
C ALA A 54 -8.01 -3.66 -2.76
N GLY A 55 -8.68 -4.68 -2.21
CA GLY A 55 -8.06 -5.54 -1.22
C GLY A 55 -6.90 -6.30 -1.83
N SER A 56 -7.12 -6.97 -2.95
CA SER A 56 -6.10 -7.73 -3.67
C SER A 56 -6.22 -7.57 -5.19
N GLY A 57 -5.09 -7.54 -5.88
CA GLY A 57 -5.02 -7.52 -7.34
C GLY A 57 -4.00 -8.51 -7.88
N GLN A 58 -4.38 -9.27 -8.90
CA GLN A 58 -3.50 -10.17 -9.64
C GLN A 58 -3.57 -9.86 -11.13
N PHE A 59 -2.40 -9.66 -11.76
CA PHE A 59 -2.29 -9.21 -13.16
C PHE A 59 -3.14 -7.95 -13.44
N ALA A 60 -3.20 -7.04 -12.47
CA ALA A 60 -3.97 -5.82 -12.57
C ALA A 60 -3.11 -4.66 -13.10
N SER A 61 -3.73 -3.81 -13.92
CA SER A 61 -3.15 -2.54 -14.36
C SER A 61 -3.94 -1.40 -13.71
N ILE A 62 -3.29 -0.68 -12.79
CA ILE A 62 -3.87 0.44 -12.05
C ILE A 62 -3.21 1.73 -12.52
N SER A 63 -3.99 2.67 -13.06
CA SER A 63 -3.43 3.92 -13.59
C SER A 63 -4.35 5.12 -13.41
N ASN A 64 -3.75 6.28 -13.14
CA ASN A 64 -4.48 7.52 -12.89
C ASN A 64 -5.57 7.33 -11.81
N VAL A 65 -5.14 6.77 -10.67
CA VAL A 65 -5.99 6.52 -9.51
C VAL A 65 -5.55 7.40 -8.34
N SER A 66 -6.51 7.94 -7.62
CA SER A 66 -6.23 8.64 -6.37
C SER A 66 -7.13 8.18 -5.25
N VAL A 67 -6.55 8.10 -4.03
CA VAL A 67 -7.28 7.72 -2.82
C VAL A 67 -6.96 8.71 -1.70
N THR A 68 -8.01 9.19 -1.03
CA THR A 68 -7.89 9.98 0.21
C THR A 68 -8.79 9.39 1.29
N GLY A 69 -8.46 9.58 2.57
CA GLY A 69 -9.24 9.10 3.71
C GLY A 69 -8.46 8.20 4.63
N THR A 70 -9.02 7.09 5.08
CA THR A 70 -8.40 6.17 6.04
C THR A 70 -8.57 4.71 5.62
N VAL A 71 -7.54 3.90 5.81
CA VAL A 71 -7.57 2.44 5.63
C VAL A 71 -6.92 1.81 6.86
N ARG A 72 -7.64 0.97 7.59
CA ARG A 72 -7.14 0.39 8.84
C ARG A 72 -7.49 -1.09 8.98
N THR A 73 -6.64 -1.83 9.71
CA THR A 73 -6.85 -3.22 10.07
C THR A 73 -6.21 -3.51 11.44
N ASP A 74 -6.70 -4.49 12.16
CA ASP A 74 -6.08 -5.08 13.35
C ASP A 74 -5.52 -6.49 13.08
N ASP A 75 -5.60 -6.97 11.84
CA ASP A 75 -5.03 -8.26 11.45
C ASP A 75 -3.50 -8.21 11.48
N PRO A 76 -2.83 -8.89 12.41
CA PRO A 76 -1.37 -8.86 12.53
C PRO A 76 -0.64 -9.52 11.34
N ALA A 77 -1.34 -10.26 10.51
CA ALA A 77 -0.83 -10.87 9.28
C ALA A 77 -1.30 -10.12 8.01
N GLY A 78 -2.14 -9.11 8.17
CA GLY A 78 -2.77 -8.37 7.08
C GLY A 78 -1.79 -7.56 6.25
N SER A 79 -2.13 -7.35 4.98
CA SER A 79 -1.45 -6.41 4.09
C SER A 79 -2.39 -5.25 3.79
N ILE A 80 -1.92 -4.03 4.04
CA ILE A 80 -2.79 -2.86 3.95
C ILE A 80 -2.11 -1.73 3.17
N GLY A 81 -2.86 -1.07 2.30
CA GLY A 81 -2.35 0.05 1.52
C GLY A 81 -3.42 1.07 1.15
N GLY A 82 -3.01 2.30 0.91
CA GLY A 82 -3.94 3.34 0.52
C GLY A 82 -4.67 3.02 -0.80
N ILE A 83 -3.98 2.44 -1.79
CA ILE A 83 -4.60 1.99 -3.04
C ILE A 83 -4.93 0.50 -2.97
N ALA A 84 -3.97 -0.36 -2.62
CA ALA A 84 -4.19 -1.80 -2.61
C ALA A 84 -3.52 -2.50 -1.42
N GLY A 85 -4.17 -3.51 -0.84
CA GLY A 85 -3.56 -4.33 0.20
C GLY A 85 -2.43 -5.19 -0.36
N THR A 86 -2.71 -6.01 -1.35
CA THR A 86 -1.74 -6.91 -2.00
C THR A 86 -1.83 -6.82 -3.51
N LEU A 87 -0.68 -6.78 -4.17
CA LEU A 87 -0.59 -6.84 -5.62
C LEU A 87 0.42 -7.90 -6.06
N SER A 88 0.02 -8.74 -7.01
CA SER A 88 0.87 -9.75 -7.62
C SER A 88 0.88 -9.59 -9.14
N ASN A 89 2.09 -9.58 -9.74
CA ASN A 89 2.28 -9.44 -11.19
C ASN A 89 1.48 -8.27 -11.77
N SER A 90 1.45 -7.14 -11.06
CA SER A 90 0.56 -6.00 -11.33
C SER A 90 1.35 -4.70 -11.48
N THR A 91 0.70 -3.68 -11.99
CA THR A 91 1.33 -2.36 -12.17
C THR A 91 0.47 -1.27 -11.54
N ILE A 92 1.12 -0.36 -10.77
CA ILE A 92 0.56 0.94 -10.39
C ILE A 92 1.34 2.02 -11.15
N SER A 93 0.65 2.92 -11.82
CA SER A 93 1.29 4.03 -12.51
C SER A 93 0.48 5.33 -12.44
N ASN A 94 1.18 6.47 -12.40
CA ASN A 94 0.57 7.81 -12.40
C ASN A 94 -0.56 7.95 -11.36
N SER A 95 -0.35 7.36 -10.18
CA SER A 95 -1.38 7.22 -9.14
C SER A 95 -0.87 7.73 -7.80
N TYR A 96 -1.78 8.10 -6.91
CA TYR A 96 -1.36 8.56 -5.60
C TYR A 96 -2.36 8.23 -4.49
N SER A 97 -1.87 8.22 -3.26
CA SER A 97 -2.69 8.15 -2.06
C SER A 97 -2.25 9.21 -1.04
N THR A 98 -3.24 9.86 -0.43
CA THR A 98 -3.04 10.66 0.78
C THR A 98 -3.81 10.07 1.96
N ALA A 99 -4.27 8.83 1.82
CA ALA A 99 -4.96 8.12 2.89
C ALA A 99 -3.98 7.78 4.03
N GLU A 100 -4.43 7.96 5.26
CA GLU A 100 -3.77 7.41 6.43
C GLU A 100 -3.97 5.88 6.45
N VAL A 101 -2.87 5.14 6.67
CA VAL A 101 -2.86 3.68 6.66
C VAL A 101 -2.36 3.16 8.00
N SER A 102 -3.16 2.31 8.67
CA SER A 102 -2.78 1.84 10.01
C SER A 102 -3.08 0.36 10.25
N GLY A 103 -2.09 -0.34 10.84
CA GLY A 103 -2.14 -1.75 11.21
C GLY A 103 -1.50 -2.68 10.18
N GLY A 104 -1.62 -3.97 10.43
CA GLY A 104 -1.16 -5.03 9.54
C GLY A 104 0.34 -5.35 9.60
N GLN A 105 0.70 -6.50 9.00
CA GLN A 105 2.09 -6.92 8.86
C GLN A 105 2.83 -6.11 7.80
N HIS A 106 2.15 -5.75 6.73
CA HIS A 106 2.70 -5.00 5.60
C HIS A 106 1.83 -3.76 5.36
N ALA A 107 2.29 -2.60 5.81
CA ALA A 107 1.58 -1.34 5.68
C ALA A 107 2.31 -0.39 4.72
N GLY A 108 1.62 0.09 3.69
CA GLY A 108 2.21 1.01 2.72
C GLY A 108 1.24 2.09 2.26
N GLY A 109 1.73 3.29 2.03
CA GLY A 109 0.90 4.40 1.59
C GLY A 109 0.20 4.18 0.24
N LEU A 110 0.79 3.41 -0.68
CA LEU A 110 0.13 2.93 -1.89
C LEU A 110 -0.26 1.45 -1.78
N ALA A 111 0.70 0.58 -1.43
CA ALA A 111 0.43 -0.85 -1.38
C ALA A 111 1.10 -1.51 -0.16
N GLY A 112 0.37 -2.42 0.51
CA GLY A 112 0.92 -3.18 1.63
C GLY A 112 2.00 -4.17 1.18
N PHE A 113 1.67 -5.03 0.24
CA PHE A 113 2.58 -6.05 -0.28
C PHE A 113 2.60 -6.10 -1.80
N LEU A 114 3.81 -6.09 -2.36
CA LEU A 114 4.05 -6.28 -3.79
C LEU A 114 4.81 -7.57 -4.06
N SER A 115 4.37 -8.35 -5.04
CA SER A 115 5.09 -9.52 -5.56
C SER A 115 5.11 -9.48 -7.09
N GLY A 116 6.30 -9.51 -7.70
CA GLY A 116 6.45 -9.47 -9.15
C GLY A 116 5.84 -8.23 -9.82
N SER A 117 5.70 -7.12 -9.08
CA SER A 117 4.90 -5.97 -9.48
C SER A 117 5.73 -4.72 -9.70
N THR A 118 5.18 -3.74 -10.42
CA THR A 118 5.85 -2.48 -10.71
C THR A 118 5.03 -1.29 -10.21
N VAL A 119 5.70 -0.36 -9.52
CA VAL A 119 5.13 0.96 -9.15
C VAL A 119 5.98 2.04 -9.81
N GLN A 120 5.36 2.91 -10.57
CA GLN A 120 6.07 3.98 -11.27
C GLN A 120 5.27 5.28 -11.33
N ARG A 121 6.00 6.42 -11.29
CA ARG A 121 5.41 7.78 -11.37
C ARG A 121 4.24 7.95 -10.41
N SER A 122 4.42 7.48 -9.19
CA SER A 122 3.35 7.41 -8.19
C SER A 122 3.84 7.91 -6.83
N TYR A 123 2.94 8.37 -5.98
CA TYR A 123 3.36 8.84 -4.67
C TYR A 123 2.34 8.56 -3.56
N ALA A 124 2.83 8.62 -2.32
CA ALA A 124 2.00 8.59 -1.13
C ALA A 124 2.38 9.74 -0.18
N ALA A 125 1.37 10.34 0.45
CA ALA A 125 1.56 11.46 1.37
C ALA A 125 0.85 11.28 2.73
N GLY A 126 0.05 10.24 2.91
CA GLY A 126 -0.54 9.88 4.20
C GLY A 126 0.46 9.19 5.12
N ASP A 127 0.30 9.33 6.41
CA ASP A 127 1.09 8.61 7.40
C ASP A 127 0.75 7.12 7.39
N VAL A 128 1.76 6.30 7.68
CA VAL A 128 1.66 4.84 7.64
C VAL A 128 2.14 4.26 8.96
N SER A 129 1.35 3.40 9.60
CA SER A 129 1.78 2.60 10.74
C SER A 129 1.48 1.12 10.54
N GLY A 130 2.36 0.25 11.03
CA GLY A 130 2.22 -1.20 10.92
C GLY A 130 3.52 -1.93 11.26
N TYR A 131 3.56 -3.26 11.17
CA TYR A 131 4.77 -4.01 11.52
C TYR A 131 5.93 -3.72 10.56
N ASN A 132 5.74 -3.89 9.25
CA ASN A 132 6.63 -3.38 8.22
C ASN A 132 5.94 -2.19 7.54
N ALA A 133 6.30 -0.98 7.96
CA ALA A 133 5.71 0.26 7.48
C ALA A 133 6.61 0.93 6.46
N GLY A 134 6.08 1.22 5.29
CA GLY A 134 6.75 2.00 4.27
C GLY A 134 5.90 3.16 3.81
N GLY A 135 6.46 4.35 3.71
CA GLY A 135 5.72 5.51 3.27
C GLY A 135 5.02 5.30 1.91
N LEU A 136 5.60 4.45 1.04
CA LEU A 136 5.00 4.06 -0.23
C LEU A 136 4.56 2.59 -0.23
N ILE A 137 5.47 1.66 0.12
CA ILE A 137 5.25 0.22 0.07
C ILE A 137 5.65 -0.43 1.38
N GLY A 138 4.77 -1.24 1.98
CA GLY A 138 5.06 -1.96 3.21
C GLY A 138 6.16 -3.00 3.03
N THR A 139 5.96 -3.94 2.14
CA THR A 139 6.95 -4.97 1.77
C THR A 139 6.92 -5.22 0.27
N MET A 140 8.09 -5.38 -0.33
CA MET A 140 8.19 -5.78 -1.74
C MET A 140 9.05 -7.02 -1.92
N ASP A 141 8.66 -7.83 -2.92
CA ASP A 141 9.31 -9.06 -3.32
C ASP A 141 9.34 -9.15 -4.85
N TYR A 142 10.51 -9.38 -5.48
CA TYR A 142 10.68 -9.44 -6.93
C TYR A 142 10.03 -8.26 -7.70
N SER A 143 10.07 -7.06 -7.15
CA SER A 143 9.28 -5.92 -7.62
C SER A 143 10.15 -4.70 -7.90
N THR A 144 9.61 -3.76 -8.68
CA THR A 144 10.30 -2.52 -9.04
C THR A 144 9.50 -1.30 -8.57
N VAL A 145 10.20 -0.34 -7.97
CA VAL A 145 9.68 1.00 -7.66
C VAL A 145 10.56 2.03 -8.40
N ALA A 146 9.96 2.81 -9.28
CA ALA A 146 10.67 3.81 -10.06
C ALA A 146 9.94 5.15 -10.13
N ASP A 147 10.69 6.25 -10.22
CA ASP A 147 10.16 7.61 -10.40
C ASP A 147 9.04 7.95 -9.40
N SER A 148 9.18 7.50 -8.16
CA SER A 148 8.13 7.52 -7.16
C SER A 148 8.62 8.08 -5.82
N TYR A 149 7.71 8.58 -4.99
CA TYR A 149 8.10 9.15 -3.72
C TYR A 149 7.06 9.00 -2.61
N ALA A 150 7.52 9.21 -1.37
CA ALA A 150 6.65 9.30 -0.20
C ALA A 150 7.00 10.54 0.61
N THR A 151 5.97 11.17 1.21
CA THR A 151 6.14 12.34 2.09
C THR A 151 5.51 12.16 3.46
N GLY A 152 4.65 11.16 3.65
CA GLY A 152 4.09 10.77 4.94
C GLY A 152 5.11 10.03 5.79
N ASN A 153 4.91 10.04 7.10
CA ASN A 153 5.74 9.33 8.06
C ASN A 153 5.47 7.83 8.05
N ALA A 154 6.49 7.03 8.31
CA ALA A 154 6.39 5.59 8.47
C ALA A 154 6.75 5.16 9.89
N LEU A 155 5.79 4.58 10.61
CA LEU A 155 5.97 4.09 11.98
C LEU A 155 5.86 2.57 12.03
N SER A 156 6.93 1.90 12.41
CA SER A 156 6.88 0.46 12.68
C SER A 156 6.37 0.17 14.09
N GLU A 157 5.33 -0.64 14.15
CA GLU A 157 4.73 -1.12 15.39
C GLU A 157 5.27 -2.52 15.72
N GLY A 158 6.18 -2.59 16.68
CA GLY A 158 6.72 -3.88 17.13
C GLY A 158 8.24 -3.94 17.21
N ALA A 159 8.72 -4.79 18.14
CA ALA A 159 10.15 -4.86 18.49
C ALA A 159 11.08 -5.40 17.40
N ALA A 160 10.55 -5.96 16.31
CA ALA A 160 11.33 -6.50 15.19
C ALA A 160 10.81 -6.04 13.82
N GLY A 161 9.90 -5.09 13.82
CA GLY A 161 9.36 -4.50 12.60
C GLY A 161 10.32 -3.51 11.94
N ALA A 162 10.04 -3.17 10.70
CA ALA A 162 10.86 -2.27 9.90
C ALA A 162 10.07 -1.03 9.46
N ALA A 163 10.69 0.15 9.54
CA ALA A 163 10.16 1.38 9.01
C ALA A 163 11.09 1.93 7.92
N GLY A 164 10.56 2.16 6.74
CA GLY A 164 11.28 2.81 5.66
C GLY A 164 10.53 4.03 5.15
N GLY A 165 11.20 5.14 4.95
CA GLY A 165 10.55 6.33 4.43
C GLY A 165 9.85 6.08 3.09
N LEU A 166 10.37 5.15 2.27
CA LEU A 166 9.73 4.70 1.04
C LEU A 166 9.22 3.26 1.17
N ILE A 167 10.08 2.32 1.60
CA ILE A 167 9.77 0.89 1.64
C ILE A 167 10.11 0.33 3.02
N GLY A 168 9.14 -0.31 3.69
CA GLY A 168 9.36 -0.91 5.00
C GLY A 168 10.36 -2.08 4.94
N GLN A 169 10.10 -3.04 4.08
CA GLN A 169 10.96 -4.20 3.88
C GLN A 169 11.09 -4.60 2.41
N VAL A 170 12.31 -4.90 1.98
CA VAL A 170 12.59 -5.63 0.74
C VAL A 170 12.97 -7.05 1.09
N ARG A 171 12.27 -8.05 0.55
CA ARG A 171 12.62 -9.45 0.74
C ARG A 171 13.64 -9.86 -0.32
N ILE A 172 14.70 -10.51 0.12
CA ILE A 172 15.75 -10.98 -0.76
C ILE A 172 15.29 -12.29 -1.42
N GLY A 173 15.08 -12.27 -2.71
CA GLY A 173 14.73 -13.43 -3.52
C GLY A 173 15.82 -13.73 -4.56
N LEU A 174 15.59 -14.75 -5.40
CA LEU A 174 16.52 -15.15 -6.48
C LEU A 174 16.61 -14.11 -7.60
N ILE A 175 15.61 -13.23 -7.72
CA ILE A 175 15.55 -12.10 -8.65
C ILE A 175 15.50 -10.82 -7.83
N ASN A 176 16.36 -9.86 -8.11
CA ASN A 176 16.47 -8.64 -7.33
C ASN A 176 15.23 -7.75 -7.45
N SER A 177 14.80 -7.18 -6.33
CA SER A 177 13.91 -6.03 -6.33
C SER A 177 14.72 -4.76 -6.65
N GLU A 178 14.11 -3.80 -7.35
CA GLU A 178 14.78 -2.58 -7.79
C GLU A 178 14.06 -1.33 -7.28
N VAL A 179 14.84 -0.35 -6.84
CA VAL A 179 14.36 0.99 -6.49
C VAL A 179 15.18 2.01 -7.27
N GLY A 180 14.57 2.72 -8.19
CA GLY A 180 15.23 3.71 -9.05
C GLY A 180 14.55 5.07 -9.01
N ASN A 181 15.31 6.17 -9.09
CA ASN A 181 14.82 7.56 -9.19
C ASN A 181 13.73 7.91 -8.18
N SER A 182 13.84 7.39 -6.96
CA SER A 182 12.78 7.48 -5.95
C SER A 182 13.32 8.05 -4.65
N TYR A 183 12.48 8.75 -3.90
CA TYR A 183 12.89 9.39 -2.65
C TYR A 183 11.79 9.39 -1.59
N SER A 184 12.17 9.69 -0.37
CA SER A 184 11.26 9.93 0.75
C SER A 184 11.63 11.21 1.48
N LEU A 185 10.63 11.92 1.98
CA LEU A 185 10.77 13.10 2.84
C LEU A 185 10.19 12.89 4.24
N GLY A 186 9.39 11.84 4.45
CA GLY A 186 8.82 11.51 5.74
C GLY A 186 9.83 10.88 6.71
N GLU A 187 9.52 10.95 7.98
CA GLU A 187 10.27 10.28 9.03
C GLU A 187 10.00 8.77 9.02
N ALA A 188 11.04 7.97 9.26
CA ALA A 188 10.93 6.53 9.47
C ALA A 188 11.33 6.19 10.91
N ASN A 189 10.42 5.60 11.68
CA ASN A 189 10.64 5.29 13.08
C ASN A 189 10.25 3.83 13.39
N GLY A 190 11.17 3.05 13.93
CA GLY A 190 10.97 1.64 14.26
C GLY A 190 12.26 0.96 14.72
N ALA A 191 12.18 -0.32 15.06
CA ALA A 191 13.33 -1.11 15.51
C ALA A 191 14.41 -1.24 14.42
N ALA A 192 14.01 -1.37 13.17
CA ALA A 192 14.88 -1.22 11.99
C ALA A 192 14.33 -0.06 11.16
N SER A 193 15.07 1.04 11.06
CA SER A 193 14.62 2.24 10.36
C SER A 193 15.61 2.66 9.29
N GLY A 194 15.11 3.08 8.15
CA GLY A 194 15.90 3.63 7.08
C GLY A 194 15.18 4.77 6.35
N GLY A 195 15.86 5.84 6.02
CA GLY A 195 15.28 6.97 5.32
C GLY A 195 14.63 6.58 3.98
N LEU A 196 15.12 5.53 3.31
CA LEU A 196 14.52 4.99 2.11
C LEU A 196 13.93 3.59 2.34
N VAL A 197 14.76 2.64 2.82
CA VAL A 197 14.38 1.24 3.05
C VAL A 197 14.67 0.87 4.51
N GLY A 198 13.69 0.33 5.22
CA GLY A 198 13.83 -0.06 6.62
C GLY A 198 14.65 -1.33 6.80
N LYS A 199 14.40 -2.34 5.97
CA LYS A 199 15.07 -3.65 6.05
C LYS A 199 15.27 -4.29 4.68
N LEU A 200 16.45 -4.83 4.46
CA LEU A 200 16.85 -5.64 3.31
C LEU A 200 17.00 -7.11 3.71
#